data_248ec4b1a0e55a2b216f9eca6dba94b6
#
_entry.id   248ec4b1a0e55a2b216f9eca6dba94b6
#
_cell.length_a   1.000
_cell.length_b   1.000
_cell.length_c   1.000
_cell.angle_alpha   90.00
_cell.angle_beta   90.00
_cell.angle_gamma   90.00
#
_symmetry.space_group_name_H-M   'P 1'
#
loop_
_entity.id
_entity.type
_entity.pdbx_description
1 polymer ?
#
loop_
_entity_poly.entity_id
_entity_poly.type
_entity_poly.pdbx_seq_one_letter_code
_entity_poly.pdbx_strand_id
1 'polypeptide(L)' 'MLKVGLLPDSPGVYMYFDGEGKIIYVGKAKRLKRRVSSYFNRVHSVARTNILVKNIRDLKYIVVDSEKIFRSMTDYNT' A
#
# COMPACT_ATOMS: atom_id res chain seq x y z
N MET A 1 0.51 10.70 -12.03
CA MET A 1 0.66 9.24 -12.08
C MET A 1 1.55 8.75 -10.95
N LEU A 2 1.17 7.68 -10.30
CA LEU A 2 1.96 7.13 -9.21
C LEU A 2 3.22 6.43 -9.73
N LYS A 3 4.34 6.69 -9.05
CA LYS A 3 5.63 6.11 -9.45
C LYS A 3 5.92 4.84 -8.66
N VAL A 4 5.11 3.83 -8.89
CA VAL A 4 5.20 2.56 -8.15
C VAL A 4 6.57 1.90 -8.31
N GLY A 5 7.18 2.04 -9.47
CA GLY A 5 8.49 1.46 -9.73
C GLY A 5 9.62 2.01 -8.88
N LEU A 6 9.42 3.16 -8.23
CA LEU A 6 10.43 3.77 -7.36
C LEU A 6 10.34 3.29 -5.92
N LEU A 7 9.34 2.48 -5.59
CA LEU A 7 9.19 1.95 -4.24
C LEU A 7 10.29 0.94 -3.92
N PRO A 8 10.81 0.96 -2.68
CA PRO A 8 11.73 -0.09 -2.25
C PRO A 8 10.96 -1.40 -2.08
N ASP A 9 11.60 -2.52 -2.39
CA ASP A 9 11.00 -3.83 -2.20
C ASP A 9 11.34 -4.35 -0.81
N SER A 10 10.98 -3.56 0.19
CA SER A 10 11.31 -3.78 1.61
C SER A 10 10.05 -3.88 2.44
N PRO A 11 10.16 -4.42 3.66
CA PRO A 11 9.00 -4.45 4.56
C PRO A 11 8.56 -3.03 4.93
N GLY A 12 7.26 -2.83 5.00
CA GLY A 12 6.76 -1.51 5.37
C GLY A 12 5.25 -1.40 5.33
N VAL A 13 4.80 -0.17 5.52
CA VAL A 13 3.39 0.20 5.49
C VAL A 13 3.17 1.14 4.32
N TYR A 14 2.10 0.93 3.59
CA TYR A 14 1.72 1.83 2.49
C TYR A 14 0.35 2.42 2.75
N MET A 15 0.15 3.64 2.27
CA MET A 15 -1.08 4.39 2.49
C MET A 15 -1.53 4.97 1.17
N TYR A 16 -2.79 4.75 0.82
CA TYR A 16 -3.38 5.33 -0.38
C TYR A 16 -4.24 6.53 -0.01
N PHE A 17 -4.17 7.55 -0.84
CA PHE A 17 -4.90 8.80 -0.64
C PHE A 17 -5.80 9.07 -1.84
N ASP A 18 -6.95 9.68 -1.59
CA ASP A 18 -7.84 10.11 -2.67
C ASP A 18 -7.46 11.51 -3.17
N GLY A 19 -8.27 12.06 -4.07
CA GLY A 19 -8.01 13.37 -4.65
C GLY A 19 -8.11 14.53 -3.68
N GLU A 20 -8.69 14.31 -2.51
CA GLU A 20 -8.81 15.31 -1.45
C GLU A 20 -7.69 15.19 -0.41
N GLY A 21 -6.78 14.26 -0.59
CA GLY A 21 -5.70 14.03 0.36
C GLY A 21 -6.09 13.20 1.56
N LYS A 22 -7.24 12.54 1.50
CA LYS A 22 -7.72 11.68 2.57
C LYS A 22 -7.16 10.27 2.42
N ILE A 23 -6.77 9.67 3.54
CA ILE A 23 -6.35 8.26 3.52
C ILE A 23 -7.57 7.38 3.30
N ILE A 24 -7.53 6.58 2.25
CA ILE A 24 -8.61 5.64 1.93
C ILE A 24 -8.24 4.19 2.18
N TYR A 25 -6.96 3.91 2.39
CA TYR A 25 -6.52 2.57 2.71
C TYR A 25 -5.12 2.58 3.30
N VAL A 26 -4.89 1.72 4.29
CA VAL A 26 -3.58 1.50 4.89
C VAL A 26 -3.32 0.00 4.87
N GLY A 27 -2.16 -0.41 4.36
CA GLY A 27 -1.81 -1.81 4.29
C GLY A 27 -0.37 -2.05 4.71
N LYS A 28 -0.07 -3.30 5.00
CA LYS A 28 1.26 -3.76 5.39
C LYS A 28 1.76 -4.72 4.34
N ALA A 29 3.07 -4.69 4.07
CA ALA A 29 3.66 -5.59 3.12
C ALA A 29 5.08 -5.94 3.52
N LYS A 30 5.46 -7.18 3.30
CA LYS A 30 6.85 -7.60 3.47
C LYS A 30 7.70 -7.10 2.30
N ARG A 31 7.08 -6.83 1.17
CA ARG A 31 7.71 -6.30 -0.03
C ARG A 31 6.81 -5.21 -0.61
N LEU A 32 7.11 -3.97 -0.28
CA LEU A 32 6.28 -2.83 -0.65
C LEU A 32 6.07 -2.71 -2.15
N LYS A 33 7.16 -2.72 -2.90
CA LYS A 33 7.08 -2.57 -4.35
C LYS A 33 6.20 -3.63 -5.00
N ARG A 34 6.41 -4.88 -4.62
CA ARG A 34 5.65 -6.00 -5.17
C ARG A 34 4.18 -5.90 -4.81
N ARG A 35 3.89 -5.59 -3.55
CA ARG A 35 2.52 -5.52 -3.08
C ARG A 35 1.75 -4.37 -3.73
N VAL A 36 2.34 -3.19 -3.75
CA VAL A 36 1.70 -2.02 -4.34
C VAL A 36 1.54 -2.22 -5.85
N SER A 37 2.56 -2.74 -6.52
CA SER A 37 2.47 -3.01 -7.95
C SER A 37 1.31 -3.93 -8.29
N SER A 38 1.01 -4.89 -7.44
CA SER A 38 -0.07 -5.82 -7.69
C SER A 38 -1.45 -5.15 -7.75
N TYR A 39 -1.62 -4.01 -7.08
CA TYR A 39 -2.87 -3.27 -7.14
C TYR A 39 -3.10 -2.62 -8.51
N PHE A 40 -2.03 -2.25 -9.19
CA PHE A 40 -2.13 -1.49 -10.44
C PHE A 40 -1.87 -2.32 -11.69
N ASN A 41 -1.23 -3.50 -11.53
CA ASN A 41 -0.85 -4.33 -12.66
C ASN A 41 -1.76 -5.53 -12.89
N ARG A 42 -2.72 -5.76 -12.01
CA ARG A 42 -3.63 -6.89 -12.10
C ARG A 42 -5.05 -6.45 -12.36
N VAL A 43 -5.78 -7.28 -13.09
CA VAL A 43 -7.24 -7.15 -13.17
C VAL A 43 -7.78 -7.80 -11.91
N HIS A 44 -8.52 -7.03 -11.13
CA HIS A 44 -9.08 -7.52 -9.87
C HIS A 44 -10.47 -8.07 -10.09
N SER A 45 -10.71 -9.28 -9.58
CA SER A 45 -12.03 -9.89 -9.64
C SER A 45 -12.98 -9.35 -8.56
N VAL A 46 -12.42 -8.70 -7.54
CA VAL A 46 -13.21 -8.15 -6.43
C VAL A 46 -13.55 -6.70 -6.71
N ALA A 47 -14.85 -6.41 -6.80
CA ALA A 47 -15.33 -5.06 -7.11
C ALA A 47 -14.82 -4.02 -6.13
N ARG A 48 -14.73 -4.37 -4.85
CA ARG A 48 -14.24 -3.47 -3.81
C ARG A 48 -12.82 -2.99 -4.10
N THR A 49 -11.94 -3.90 -4.52
CA THR A 49 -10.56 -3.55 -4.86
C THR A 49 -10.50 -2.66 -6.09
N ASN A 50 -11.35 -2.92 -7.08
CA ASN A 50 -11.40 -2.11 -8.28
C ASN A 50 -11.83 -0.67 -7.96
N ILE A 51 -12.81 -0.51 -7.07
CA ILE A 51 -13.27 0.81 -6.64
C ILE A 51 -12.14 1.53 -5.90
N LEU A 52 -11.44 0.84 -5.02
CA LEU A 52 -10.32 1.41 -4.30
C LEU A 52 -9.27 1.96 -5.27
N VAL A 53 -8.83 1.12 -6.22
CA VAL A 53 -7.79 1.49 -7.18
C VAL A 53 -8.19 2.71 -7.99
N LYS A 54 -9.45 2.81 -8.40
CA LYS A 54 -9.94 3.95 -9.15
C LYS A 54 -9.85 5.26 -8.39
N ASN A 55 -9.93 5.21 -7.06
CA ASN A 55 -9.94 6.40 -6.23
C ASN A 55 -8.57 6.80 -5.73
N ILE A 56 -7.55 5.97 -5.94
CA ILE A 56 -6.19 6.29 -5.50
C ILE A 56 -5.62 7.41 -6.36
N ARG A 57 -5.20 8.49 -5.73
CA ARG A 57 -4.55 9.61 -6.39
C ARG A 57 -3.14 9.86 -5.89
N ASP A 58 -2.81 9.32 -4.72
CA ASP A 58 -1.47 9.48 -4.14
C ASP A 58 -1.15 8.28 -3.28
N LEU A 59 0.14 8.10 -3.02
CA LEU A 59 0.67 6.98 -2.26
C LEU A 59 1.80 7.47 -1.37
N LYS A 60 1.77 7.07 -0.11
CA LYS A 60 2.89 7.26 0.80
C LYS A 60 3.24 5.92 1.44
N TYR A 61 4.47 5.79 1.91
CA TYR A 61 4.91 4.56 2.53
C TYR A 61 5.93 4.83 3.62
N ILE A 62 6.05 3.87 4.54
CA ILE A 62 7.04 3.90 5.61
C ILE A 62 7.75 2.55 5.59
N VAL A 63 9.07 2.58 5.41
CA VAL A 63 9.89 1.37 5.46
C VAL A 63 10.20 1.05 6.91
N VAL A 64 10.11 -0.22 7.29
CA VAL A 64 10.50 -0.67 8.62
C VAL A 64 11.75 -1.52 8.52
N ASP A 65 12.67 -1.33 9.47
CA ASP A 65 13.99 -1.94 9.39
C ASP A 65 14.02 -3.37 9.92
N SER A 66 13.07 -3.74 10.75
CA SER A 66 13.07 -5.07 11.31
C SER A 66 11.70 -5.70 11.25
N GLU A 67 11.70 -7.01 11.04
CA GLU A 67 10.48 -7.78 11.02
C GLU A 67 9.75 -7.71 12.36
N LYS A 68 10.48 -7.59 13.45
CA LYS A 68 9.91 -7.47 14.78
C LYS A 68 9.04 -6.20 14.90
N ILE A 69 9.55 -5.08 14.41
CA ILE A 69 8.79 -3.83 14.41
C ILE A 69 7.57 -3.96 13.52
N PHE A 70 7.76 -4.60 12.37
CA PHE A 70 6.67 -4.83 11.44
C PHE A 70 5.54 -5.64 12.07
N ARG A 71 5.87 -6.66 12.84
CA ARG A 71 4.88 -7.48 13.55
C ARG A 71 4.12 -6.68 14.58
N SER A 72 4.81 -5.82 15.32
CA SER A 72 4.16 -4.94 16.28
C SER A 72 3.16 -4.03 15.62
N MET A 73 3.49 -3.49 14.45
CA MET A 73 2.56 -2.67 13.68
C MET A 73 1.36 -3.49 13.22
N THR A 74 1.57 -4.75 12.87
CA THR A 74 0.48 -5.64 12.48
C THR A 74 -0.51 -5.83 13.62
N ASP A 75 0.00 -6.09 14.82
CA ASP A 75 -0.83 -6.27 16.00
C ASP A 75 -1.62 -5.02 16.32
N TYR A 76 -1.02 -3.88 16.10
CA TYR A 76 -1.64 -2.60 16.36
C TYR A 76 -2.84 -2.34 15.45
N ASN A 77 -2.80 -2.82 14.22
CA ASN A 77 -3.81 -2.54 13.20
C ASN A 77 -4.91 -3.59 13.09
N THR A 78 -4.85 -4.64 13.87
CA THR A 78 -5.89 -5.67 13.84
C THR A 78 -7.13 -5.34 14.66
#